data_7aea6bb33e94978ac742ae3c445e0d4d
#
_entry.id   7aea6bb33e94978ac742ae3c445e0d4d
#
_cell.length_a   1.000
_cell.length_b   1.000
_cell.length_c   1.000
_cell.angle_alpha   90.00
_cell.angle_beta   90.00
_cell.angle_gamma   90.00
#
_symmetry.space_group_name_H-M   'P 1'
#
loop_
_entity.id
_entity.type
_entity.pdbx_description
1 polymer ?
#
loop_
_entity_poly.entity_id
_entity_poly.type
_entity_poly.pdbx_seq_one_letter_code
_entity_poly.pdbx_strand_id
1 'polypeptide(L)'
;MSQTRSIAFTKMNGLGNDFVVIDARREAASLGAAQVCALAARDNAVTNGCDQLLILHPPRNTGDVFMQIFNADGSEVEACGNGARAVAAYLARLGTSAPVIETLGGTLQTQAPAQTADLQGADNAHLPAIIMPTPLRGWQDIPLAEEMPDTSHVTLHRNLPPAFMVNVGNPHAVIFVESGTAGLAAQYGFELEKNRLLPHGANVNFAACTGENIIELDTWERGAGLTPACGTGACATAVAAFHLGKIDNHNNEFRIQPPCSRAQAEDKSRNQSGIYNGTSAEIFVNYDGTSLTQQGPVAFEFDGEAVL
;
A
#
# COMPACT_ATOMS: atom_id res chain seq x y z
N MET A 1 -1.33 41.57 -10.25
CA MET A 1 -2.11 40.51 -10.97
C MET A 1 -1.33 39.22 -10.75
N SER A 2 -1.87 38.30 -9.95
CA SER A 2 -1.25 36.97 -9.78
C SER A 2 -1.27 36.28 -11.14
N GLN A 3 -0.11 35.91 -11.66
CA GLN A 3 -0.06 35.05 -12.87
C GLN A 3 -0.68 33.72 -12.48
N THR A 4 -1.84 33.41 -13.04
CA THR A 4 -2.44 32.07 -13.01
C THR A 4 -1.45 31.11 -13.65
N ARG A 5 -0.90 30.18 -12.87
CA ARG A 5 0.06 29.18 -13.34
C ARG A 5 -0.68 27.90 -13.60
N SER A 6 -0.52 27.32 -14.78
CA SER A 6 -1.00 25.97 -15.08
C SER A 6 0.05 24.96 -14.64
N ILE A 7 -0.38 23.80 -14.12
CA ILE A 7 0.46 22.70 -13.74
C ILE A 7 -0.07 21.39 -14.33
N ALA A 8 0.79 20.67 -15.02
CA ALA A 8 0.46 19.37 -15.59
C ALA A 8 0.41 18.29 -14.50
N PHE A 9 -0.51 17.36 -14.60
CA PHE A 9 -0.63 16.23 -13.70
C PHE A 9 -1.04 14.96 -14.43
N THR A 10 -0.81 13.82 -13.79
CA THR A 10 -1.32 12.52 -14.19
C THR A 10 -2.24 11.98 -13.08
N LYS A 11 -3.47 11.63 -13.43
CA LYS A 11 -4.38 10.92 -12.54
C LYS A 11 -4.07 9.43 -12.58
N MET A 12 -3.88 8.84 -11.41
CA MET A 12 -3.54 7.42 -11.26
C MET A 12 -4.34 6.78 -10.14
N ASN A 13 -4.43 5.46 -10.16
CA ASN A 13 -5.05 4.65 -9.11
C ASN A 13 -4.18 3.44 -8.78
N GLY A 14 -4.11 3.09 -7.49
CA GLY A 14 -3.45 1.89 -7.00
C GLY A 14 -4.26 1.22 -5.91
N LEU A 15 -4.93 0.09 -6.20
CA LEU A 15 -5.73 -0.68 -5.25
C LEU A 15 -6.86 0.13 -4.58
N GLY A 16 -7.51 1.00 -5.34
CA GLY A 16 -8.58 1.85 -4.84
C GLY A 16 -8.12 3.17 -4.22
N ASN A 17 -6.81 3.40 -4.08
CA ASN A 17 -6.27 4.71 -3.76
C ASN A 17 -6.10 5.56 -5.01
N ASP A 18 -6.68 6.74 -5.00
CA ASP A 18 -6.57 7.73 -6.07
C ASP A 18 -5.40 8.67 -5.84
N PHE A 19 -4.63 8.90 -6.90
CA PHE A 19 -3.48 9.80 -6.87
C PHE A 19 -3.58 10.88 -7.96
N VAL A 20 -3.18 12.10 -7.61
CA VAL A 20 -2.79 13.15 -8.55
C VAL A 20 -1.27 13.27 -8.48
N VAL A 21 -0.58 12.90 -9.55
CA VAL A 21 0.89 12.93 -9.65
C VAL A 21 1.32 14.17 -10.42
N ILE A 22 2.16 15.01 -9.81
CA ILE A 22 2.72 16.23 -10.39
C ILE A 22 4.23 16.07 -10.53
N ASP A 23 4.76 16.13 -11.74
CA ASP A 23 6.20 16.05 -11.97
C ASP A 23 6.84 17.45 -11.94
N ALA A 24 7.37 17.80 -10.79
CA ALA A 24 8.06 19.08 -10.53
C ALA A 24 9.59 18.99 -10.65
N ARG A 25 10.13 17.92 -11.24
CA ARG A 25 11.59 17.73 -11.37
C ARG A 25 12.25 18.72 -12.32
N ARG A 26 11.53 19.20 -13.33
CA ARG A 26 12.04 20.18 -14.31
C ARG A 26 11.56 21.59 -14.03
N GLU A 27 10.35 21.73 -13.55
CA GLU A 27 9.73 23.01 -13.23
C GLU A 27 9.21 22.97 -11.79
N ALA A 28 9.91 23.65 -10.89
CA ALA A 28 9.61 23.61 -9.48
C ALA A 28 8.15 23.98 -9.19
N ALA A 29 7.43 23.08 -8.52
CA ALA A 29 6.11 23.32 -7.99
C ALA A 29 6.16 23.24 -6.46
N SER A 30 5.63 24.26 -5.80
CA SER A 30 5.41 24.26 -4.35
C SER A 30 3.95 24.62 -4.13
N LEU A 31 3.21 23.70 -3.54
CA LEU A 31 1.79 23.89 -3.24
C LEU A 31 1.61 24.11 -1.73
N GLY A 32 0.81 25.12 -1.39
CA GLY A 32 0.33 25.27 -0.03
C GLY A 32 -0.84 24.34 0.28
N ALA A 33 -1.11 24.07 1.56
CA ALA A 33 -2.18 23.16 1.98
C ALA A 33 -3.54 23.47 1.33
N ALA A 34 -3.90 24.76 1.19
CA ALA A 34 -5.15 25.15 0.54
C ALA A 34 -5.23 24.74 -0.94
N GLN A 35 -4.10 24.82 -1.68
CA GLN A 35 -4.04 24.39 -3.08
C GLN A 35 -4.12 22.86 -3.19
N VAL A 36 -3.45 22.14 -2.27
CA VAL A 36 -3.56 20.67 -2.18
C VAL A 36 -5.01 20.27 -1.94
N CYS A 37 -5.68 20.85 -0.93
CA CYS A 37 -7.10 20.57 -0.66
C CYS A 37 -7.99 20.84 -1.88
N ALA A 38 -7.75 21.94 -2.61
CA ALA A 38 -8.53 22.29 -3.79
C ALA A 38 -8.34 21.28 -4.92
N LEU A 39 -7.11 20.80 -5.15
CA LEU A 39 -6.82 19.78 -6.18
C LEU A 39 -7.34 18.39 -5.78
N ALA A 40 -7.33 18.07 -4.49
CA ALA A 40 -7.76 16.78 -3.96
C ALA A 40 -9.28 16.68 -3.76
N ALA A 41 -10.01 17.81 -3.82
CA ALA A 41 -11.46 17.83 -3.61
C ALA A 41 -12.20 16.96 -4.64
N ARG A 42 -13.13 16.11 -4.19
CA ARG A 42 -13.86 15.15 -5.04
C ARG A 42 -14.80 15.82 -6.05
N ASP A 43 -15.15 17.08 -5.86
CA ASP A 43 -15.92 17.91 -6.76
C ASP A 43 -15.05 18.77 -7.70
N ASN A 44 -13.73 18.63 -7.65
CA ASN A 44 -12.83 19.29 -8.59
C ASN A 44 -13.01 18.71 -10.00
N ALA A 45 -13.58 19.50 -10.91
CA ALA A 45 -13.91 19.05 -12.27
C ALA A 45 -12.69 18.74 -13.15
N VAL A 46 -11.48 19.14 -12.74
CA VAL A 46 -10.25 18.93 -13.51
C VAL A 46 -9.52 17.65 -13.06
N THR A 47 -9.35 17.47 -11.76
CA THR A 47 -8.62 16.31 -11.19
C THR A 47 -9.52 15.13 -10.84
N ASN A 48 -10.84 15.35 -10.72
CA ASN A 48 -11.82 14.42 -10.13
C ASN A 48 -11.48 14.05 -8.68
N GLY A 49 -10.70 14.91 -8.00
CA GLY A 49 -10.21 14.68 -6.66
C GLY A 49 -9.20 13.54 -6.53
N CYS A 50 -8.65 13.36 -5.34
CA CYS A 50 -7.76 12.24 -5.02
C CYS A 50 -7.70 12.00 -3.51
N ASP A 51 -7.22 10.83 -3.11
CA ASP A 51 -6.89 10.53 -1.71
C ASP A 51 -5.57 11.19 -1.31
N GLN A 52 -4.61 11.17 -2.24
CA GLN A 52 -3.30 11.77 -2.03
C GLN A 52 -2.77 12.46 -3.29
N LEU A 53 -2.07 13.56 -3.07
CA LEU A 53 -1.35 14.31 -4.09
C LEU A 53 0.15 14.04 -3.93
N LEU A 54 0.79 13.59 -5.02
CA LEU A 54 2.19 13.18 -5.07
C LEU A 54 2.96 14.19 -5.92
N ILE A 55 3.89 14.93 -5.31
CA ILE A 55 4.75 15.88 -6.03
C ILE A 55 6.14 15.28 -6.16
N LEU A 56 6.61 15.14 -7.40
CA LEU A 56 7.94 14.60 -7.71
C LEU A 56 8.93 15.73 -7.86
N HIS A 57 9.90 15.79 -6.97
CA HIS A 57 11.01 16.75 -6.99
C HIS A 57 12.33 16.09 -7.45
N PRO A 58 13.35 16.87 -7.84
CA PRO A 58 14.69 16.35 -7.96
C PRO A 58 15.11 15.59 -6.68
N PRO A 59 15.91 14.52 -6.79
CA PRO A 59 16.34 13.77 -5.62
C PRO A 59 17.10 14.67 -4.63
N ARG A 60 16.98 14.38 -3.34
CA ARG A 60 17.71 15.10 -2.28
C ARG A 60 19.08 14.48 -2.02
N ASN A 61 19.23 13.19 -2.30
CA ASN A 61 20.45 12.42 -2.11
C ASN A 61 20.81 11.64 -3.38
N THR A 62 20.83 10.31 -3.31
CA THR A 62 21.29 9.40 -4.38
C THR A 62 20.17 8.71 -5.13
N GLY A 63 18.91 9.04 -4.83
CA GLY A 63 17.73 8.50 -5.53
C GLY A 63 17.57 9.09 -6.93
N ASP A 64 16.53 8.65 -7.63
CA ASP A 64 16.12 9.19 -8.94
C ASP A 64 15.11 10.33 -8.79
N VAL A 65 14.38 10.32 -7.68
CA VAL A 65 13.30 11.29 -7.38
C VAL A 65 13.07 11.40 -5.89
N PHE A 66 12.68 12.60 -5.43
CA PHE A 66 12.08 12.79 -4.11
C PHE A 66 10.55 12.92 -4.27
N MET A 67 9.80 12.01 -3.67
CA MET A 67 8.34 12.00 -3.66
C MET A 67 7.82 12.67 -2.38
N GLN A 68 7.23 13.85 -2.53
CA GLN A 68 6.49 14.54 -1.47
C GLN A 68 5.02 14.11 -1.53
N ILE A 69 4.42 13.82 -0.38
CA ILE A 69 3.11 13.18 -0.30
C ILE A 69 2.20 14.03 0.57
N PHE A 70 1.04 14.41 0.05
CA PHE A 70 0.01 15.12 0.79
C PHE A 70 -1.29 14.31 0.82
N ASN A 71 -1.94 14.26 1.96
CA ASN A 71 -3.32 13.83 2.08
C ASN A 71 -4.29 14.86 1.49
N ALA A 72 -5.53 14.46 1.25
CA ALA A 72 -6.57 15.35 0.72
C ALA A 72 -6.89 16.57 1.64
N ASP A 73 -6.58 16.49 2.92
CA ASP A 73 -6.72 17.58 3.88
C ASP A 73 -5.55 18.58 3.89
N GLY A 74 -4.56 18.37 3.01
CA GLY A 74 -3.37 19.20 2.89
C GLY A 74 -2.25 18.87 3.89
N SER A 75 -2.42 17.86 4.74
CA SER A 75 -1.36 17.38 5.63
C SER A 75 -0.31 16.59 4.84
N GLU A 76 0.97 16.78 5.17
CA GLU A 76 2.08 16.05 4.59
C GLU A 76 2.29 14.73 5.36
N VAL A 77 2.54 13.63 4.64
CA VAL A 77 2.84 12.32 5.21
C VAL A 77 4.20 11.80 4.75
N GLU A 78 4.81 10.97 5.59
CA GLU A 78 6.20 10.55 5.41
C GLU A 78 6.38 9.49 4.33
N ALA A 79 5.41 8.59 4.15
CA ALA A 79 5.48 7.49 3.20
C ALA A 79 4.10 6.99 2.77
N CYS A 80 4.02 6.45 1.55
CA CYS A 80 2.86 5.75 1.01
C CYS A 80 3.30 4.67 0.03
N GLY A 81 3.12 3.39 0.37
CA GLY A 81 3.51 2.26 -0.48
C GLY A 81 2.73 2.20 -1.80
N ASN A 82 1.41 2.45 -1.77
CA ASN A 82 0.57 2.52 -2.96
C ASN A 82 1.00 3.67 -3.88
N GLY A 83 1.28 4.85 -3.30
CA GLY A 83 1.80 6.00 -4.03
C GLY A 83 3.18 5.74 -4.63
N ALA A 84 4.06 5.03 -3.92
CA ALA A 84 5.38 4.68 -4.44
C ALA A 84 5.28 3.74 -5.66
N ARG A 85 4.33 2.78 -5.69
CA ARG A 85 4.07 1.97 -6.88
C ARG A 85 3.55 2.81 -8.05
N ALA A 86 2.64 3.74 -7.79
CA ALA A 86 2.15 4.66 -8.81
C ALA A 86 3.29 5.50 -9.41
N VAL A 87 4.16 6.06 -8.56
CA VAL A 87 5.34 6.82 -9.01
C VAL A 87 6.34 5.95 -9.76
N ALA A 88 6.58 4.72 -9.32
CA ALA A 88 7.45 3.78 -10.04
C ALA A 88 6.90 3.49 -11.45
N ALA A 89 5.59 3.25 -11.59
CA ALA A 89 4.95 3.07 -12.89
C ALA A 89 5.02 4.34 -13.75
N TYR A 90 4.79 5.51 -13.15
CA TYR A 90 4.92 6.81 -13.84
C TYR A 90 6.33 7.01 -14.40
N LEU A 91 7.36 6.76 -13.59
CA LEU A 91 8.76 6.91 -14.01
C LEU A 91 9.17 5.85 -15.04
N ALA A 92 8.64 4.63 -14.94
CA ALA A 92 8.85 3.59 -15.94
C ALA A 92 8.28 3.99 -17.30
N ARG A 93 7.10 4.64 -17.36
CA ARG A 93 6.54 5.24 -18.58
C ARG A 93 7.47 6.29 -19.20
N LEU A 94 8.26 6.98 -18.38
CA LEU A 94 9.26 7.96 -18.81
C LEU A 94 10.65 7.37 -19.09
N GLY A 95 10.83 6.03 -18.99
CA GLY A 95 12.07 5.33 -19.34
C GLY A 95 12.96 4.94 -18.14
N THR A 96 12.54 5.19 -16.88
CA THR A 96 13.27 4.77 -15.69
C THR A 96 12.64 3.49 -15.13
N SER A 97 13.18 2.32 -15.45
CA SER A 97 12.51 1.02 -15.21
C SER A 97 12.50 0.54 -13.76
N ALA A 98 13.44 0.98 -12.93
CA ALA A 98 13.57 0.59 -11.52
C ALA A 98 14.00 1.79 -10.67
N PRO A 99 13.17 2.83 -10.55
CA PRO A 99 13.56 4.05 -9.87
C PRO A 99 13.79 3.83 -8.37
N VAL A 100 14.76 4.55 -7.82
CA VAL A 100 14.97 4.72 -6.39
C VAL A 100 14.22 5.97 -5.94
N ILE A 101 13.20 5.80 -5.11
CA ILE A 101 12.29 6.87 -4.67
C ILE A 101 12.64 7.28 -3.25
N GLU A 102 13.04 8.54 -3.07
CA GLU A 102 13.23 9.14 -1.75
C GLU A 102 11.91 9.71 -1.23
N THR A 103 11.65 9.56 0.07
CA THR A 103 10.51 10.14 0.79
C THR A 103 10.98 10.69 2.13
N LEU A 104 10.12 11.37 2.87
CA LEU A 104 10.43 11.75 4.26
C LEU A 104 10.62 10.54 5.18
N GLY A 105 9.93 9.43 4.90
CA GLY A 105 10.02 8.18 5.67
C GLY A 105 11.20 7.29 5.28
N GLY A 106 12.02 7.71 4.31
CA GLY A 106 13.20 6.96 3.84
C GLY A 106 13.22 6.72 2.34
N THR A 107 14.17 5.88 1.93
CA THR A 107 14.40 5.56 0.51
C THR A 107 13.77 4.20 0.18
N LEU A 108 12.98 4.17 -0.87
CA LEU A 108 12.33 2.98 -1.40
C LEU A 108 13.03 2.55 -2.69
N GLN A 109 13.49 1.32 -2.73
CA GLN A 109 13.99 0.70 -3.95
C GLN A 109 12.84 0.02 -4.68
N THR A 110 12.81 0.15 -6.00
CA THR A 110 11.81 -0.50 -6.83
C THR A 110 12.45 -1.49 -7.79
N GLN A 111 11.64 -2.40 -8.32
CA GLN A 111 12.04 -3.31 -9.40
C GLN A 111 11.14 -3.05 -10.61
N ALA A 112 11.71 -3.22 -11.79
CA ALA A 112 10.94 -3.22 -13.02
C ALA A 112 9.79 -4.24 -12.92
N PRO A 113 8.62 -3.96 -13.52
CA PRO A 113 7.53 -4.93 -13.59
C PRO A 113 8.04 -6.27 -14.12
N ALA A 114 7.76 -7.37 -13.43
CA ALA A 114 8.01 -8.68 -13.98
C ALA A 114 7.14 -8.85 -15.24
N GLN A 115 7.73 -9.36 -16.32
CA GLN A 115 6.96 -9.81 -17.49
C GLN A 115 6.27 -11.13 -17.09
N THR A 116 5.16 -11.05 -16.38
CA THR A 116 4.38 -12.24 -16.06
C THR A 116 3.53 -12.59 -17.28
N ALA A 117 3.79 -13.76 -17.86
CA ALA A 117 3.11 -14.26 -19.06
C ALA A 117 1.58 -14.41 -18.89
N ASP A 118 1.07 -14.40 -17.68
CA ASP A 118 -0.35 -14.63 -17.36
C ASP A 118 -1.22 -13.36 -17.29
N LEU A 119 -0.64 -12.17 -17.46
CA LEU A 119 -1.40 -10.91 -17.51
C LEU A 119 -1.76 -10.50 -18.96
N GLN A 120 -1.88 -11.47 -19.87
CA GLN A 120 -2.35 -11.25 -21.23
C GLN A 120 -3.84 -10.88 -21.22
N GLY A 121 -4.12 -9.58 -21.17
CA GLY A 121 -5.50 -9.08 -21.28
C GLY A 121 -5.77 -7.75 -20.61
N ALA A 122 -4.88 -7.24 -19.79
CA ALA A 122 -5.00 -5.91 -19.20
C ALA A 122 -4.03 -4.95 -19.90
N ASP A 123 -4.50 -4.31 -20.97
CA ASP A 123 -3.82 -3.16 -21.56
C ASP A 123 -3.57 -2.13 -20.44
N ASN A 124 -2.29 -1.90 -20.07
CA ASN A 124 -1.78 -0.94 -19.10
C ASN A 124 -1.72 -1.33 -17.60
N ALA A 125 -1.93 -2.56 -17.18
CA ALA A 125 -1.64 -2.94 -15.80
C ALA A 125 -0.13 -3.15 -15.60
N HIS A 126 0.60 -2.11 -15.23
CA HIS A 126 1.96 -2.23 -14.77
C HIS A 126 1.95 -2.73 -13.31
N LEU A 127 2.71 -3.77 -13.01
CA LEU A 127 2.90 -4.28 -11.65
C LEU A 127 4.29 -3.90 -11.13
N PRO A 128 4.52 -2.63 -10.75
CA PRO A 128 5.79 -2.25 -10.17
C PRO A 128 5.96 -2.92 -8.81
N ALA A 129 7.17 -3.46 -8.58
CA ALA A 129 7.55 -4.05 -7.31
C ALA A 129 8.29 -3.04 -6.44
N ILE A 130 8.01 -3.08 -5.14
CA ILE A 130 8.76 -2.37 -4.11
C ILE A 130 9.55 -3.39 -3.31
N ILE A 131 10.84 -3.15 -3.12
CA ILE A 131 11.68 -3.91 -2.21
C ILE A 131 11.37 -3.40 -0.80
N MET A 132 10.85 -4.29 0.03
CA MET A 132 10.47 -3.98 1.41
C MET A 132 11.67 -4.17 2.35
N PRO A 133 11.68 -3.50 3.50
CA PRO A 133 12.67 -3.78 4.54
C PRO A 133 12.67 -5.25 4.95
N THR A 134 13.83 -5.75 5.37
CA THR A 134 13.94 -7.09 5.96
C THR A 134 13.00 -7.19 7.16
N PRO A 135 12.12 -8.20 7.22
CA PRO A 135 11.19 -8.37 8.34
C PRO A 135 11.93 -8.60 9.65
N LEU A 136 11.57 -7.85 10.68
CA LEU A 136 12.11 -7.95 12.02
C LEU A 136 11.09 -8.59 12.95
N ARG A 137 11.54 -9.55 13.78
CA ARG A 137 10.68 -10.33 14.66
C ARG A 137 11.09 -10.27 16.13
N GLY A 138 12.13 -9.52 16.45
CA GLY A 138 12.48 -9.25 17.85
C GLY A 138 11.41 -8.45 18.56
N TRP A 139 11.13 -8.75 19.82
CA TRP A 139 10.12 -8.01 20.59
C TRP A 139 10.45 -6.51 20.70
N GLN A 140 11.74 -6.14 20.72
CA GLN A 140 12.17 -4.74 20.70
C GLN A 140 11.90 -4.07 19.35
N ASP A 141 12.04 -4.82 18.24
CA ASP A 141 11.84 -4.31 16.89
C ASP A 141 10.35 -4.07 16.59
N ILE A 142 9.46 -4.84 17.25
CA ILE A 142 8.00 -4.72 17.15
C ILE A 142 7.46 -3.68 18.15
N PRO A 143 8.23 -3.07 18.94
CA PRO A 143 8.20 -2.48 20.27
C PRO A 143 7.07 -2.99 21.18
N LEU A 144 7.16 -4.27 21.57
CA LEU A 144 6.28 -4.85 22.57
C LEU A 144 6.60 -4.32 23.98
N ALA A 145 5.61 -4.28 24.86
CA ALA A 145 5.75 -3.76 26.22
C ALA A 145 6.62 -4.61 27.15
N GLU A 146 6.83 -5.88 26.82
CA GLU A 146 7.60 -6.84 27.64
C GLU A 146 8.37 -7.80 26.76
N GLU A 147 9.42 -8.39 27.33
CA GLU A 147 10.25 -9.39 26.66
C GLU A 147 9.41 -10.61 26.27
N MET A 148 9.53 -10.99 25.00
CA MET A 148 8.78 -12.09 24.43
C MET A 148 9.69 -12.92 23.51
N PRO A 149 10.16 -14.09 23.98
CA PRO A 149 11.08 -14.94 23.20
C PRO A 149 10.47 -15.49 21.92
N ASP A 150 9.15 -15.74 21.93
CA ASP A 150 8.38 -16.15 20.73
C ASP A 150 7.31 -15.12 20.40
N THR A 151 7.51 -14.40 19.31
CA THR A 151 6.57 -13.44 18.77
C THR A 151 5.63 -14.04 17.72
N SER A 152 5.70 -15.35 17.50
CA SER A 152 4.86 -16.06 16.54
C SER A 152 3.49 -16.46 17.09
N HIS A 153 3.33 -16.47 18.42
CA HIS A 153 2.11 -16.96 19.08
C HIS A 153 1.70 -16.05 20.25
N VAL A 154 1.48 -14.76 19.98
CA VAL A 154 1.16 -13.76 21.01
C VAL A 154 -0.35 -13.69 21.23
N THR A 155 -0.81 -13.96 22.43
CA THR A 155 -2.22 -13.84 22.81
C THR A 155 -2.59 -12.38 23.07
N LEU A 156 -3.23 -11.73 22.12
CA LEU A 156 -3.74 -10.36 22.26
C LEU A 156 -5.17 -10.31 22.80
N HIS A 157 -5.99 -11.33 22.52
CA HIS A 157 -7.38 -11.40 22.96
C HIS A 157 -7.79 -12.87 23.18
N ARG A 158 -8.53 -13.12 24.27
CA ARG A 158 -8.89 -14.48 24.74
C ARG A 158 -9.76 -15.29 23.76
N ASN A 159 -10.54 -14.59 22.92
CA ASN A 159 -11.50 -15.21 22.00
C ASN A 159 -10.96 -15.27 20.56
N LEU A 160 -9.68 -14.90 20.34
CA LEU A 160 -9.06 -14.93 19.03
C LEU A 160 -7.85 -15.88 19.03
N PRO A 161 -7.49 -16.44 17.89
CA PRO A 161 -6.24 -17.15 17.75
C PRO A 161 -5.05 -16.25 18.12
N PRO A 162 -3.89 -16.82 18.50
CA PRO A 162 -2.71 -16.04 18.77
C PRO A 162 -2.24 -15.29 17.51
N ALA A 163 -1.72 -14.10 17.71
CA ALA A 163 -1.17 -13.25 16.67
C ALA A 163 0.30 -13.60 16.40
N PHE A 164 0.69 -13.59 15.13
CA PHE A 164 2.07 -13.51 14.70
C PHE A 164 2.46 -12.03 14.64
N MET A 165 3.49 -11.65 15.38
CA MET A 165 3.96 -10.25 15.43
C MET A 165 5.18 -10.07 14.54
N VAL A 166 5.21 -9.00 13.74
CA VAL A 166 6.32 -8.68 12.83
C VAL A 166 6.38 -7.19 12.54
N ASN A 167 7.58 -6.69 12.29
CA ASN A 167 7.83 -5.34 11.76
C ASN A 167 8.36 -5.46 10.32
N VAL A 168 7.65 -4.91 9.35
CA VAL A 168 8.02 -4.85 7.92
C VAL A 168 8.25 -3.40 7.46
N GLY A 169 8.74 -2.57 8.38
CA GLY A 169 8.85 -1.11 8.27
C GLY A 169 7.91 -0.39 9.22
N ASN A 170 6.89 -1.08 9.69
CA ASN A 170 5.97 -0.72 10.76
C ASN A 170 5.46 -1.99 11.46
N PRO A 171 4.99 -1.90 12.73
CA PRO A 171 4.56 -3.08 13.49
C PRO A 171 3.19 -3.60 13.04
N HIS A 172 3.10 -4.93 12.93
CA HIS A 172 1.89 -5.67 12.57
C HIS A 172 1.61 -6.83 13.52
N ALA A 173 0.33 -7.02 13.86
CA ALA A 173 -0.22 -8.24 14.42
C ALA A 173 -1.02 -8.97 13.34
N VAL A 174 -0.66 -10.22 13.02
CA VAL A 174 -1.35 -11.04 12.02
C VAL A 174 -2.05 -12.20 12.74
N ILE A 175 -3.37 -12.28 12.61
CA ILE A 175 -4.22 -13.29 13.24
C ILE A 175 -4.84 -14.14 12.14
N PHE A 176 -4.41 -15.41 12.05
CA PHE A 176 -5.03 -16.35 11.12
C PHE A 176 -6.31 -16.92 11.70
N VAL A 177 -7.39 -16.82 10.92
CA VAL A 177 -8.71 -17.42 11.23
C VAL A 177 -8.99 -18.57 10.26
N GLU A 178 -9.87 -19.49 10.67
CA GLU A 178 -10.18 -20.69 9.87
C GLU A 178 -10.94 -20.35 8.58
N SER A 179 -11.84 -19.36 8.64
CA SER A 179 -12.64 -18.93 7.50
C SER A 179 -13.18 -17.52 7.68
N GLY A 180 -13.21 -16.76 6.58
CA GLY A 180 -13.85 -15.46 6.47
C GLY A 180 -13.24 -14.38 7.38
N THR A 181 -12.60 -13.39 6.79
CA THR A 181 -12.03 -12.26 7.54
C THR A 181 -13.00 -11.08 7.68
N ALA A 182 -14.08 -11.08 6.88
CA ALA A 182 -14.98 -9.93 6.75
C ALA A 182 -15.54 -9.44 8.09
N GLY A 183 -15.32 -8.16 8.39
CA GLY A 183 -15.81 -7.48 9.58
C GLY A 183 -15.00 -7.71 10.85
N LEU A 184 -14.01 -8.61 10.87
CA LEU A 184 -13.19 -8.85 12.05
C LEU A 184 -12.33 -7.64 12.41
N ALA A 185 -11.76 -6.97 11.41
CA ALA A 185 -11.01 -5.75 11.64
C ALA A 185 -11.90 -4.62 12.20
N ALA A 186 -13.14 -4.50 11.74
CA ALA A 186 -14.10 -3.55 12.29
C ALA A 186 -14.46 -3.88 13.74
N GLN A 187 -14.61 -5.17 14.06
CA GLN A 187 -15.04 -5.63 15.39
C GLN A 187 -13.93 -5.52 16.44
N TYR A 188 -12.71 -5.90 16.10
CA TYR A 188 -11.63 -6.07 17.08
C TYR A 188 -10.46 -5.09 16.88
N GLY A 189 -10.35 -4.45 15.70
CA GLY A 189 -9.14 -3.70 15.31
C GLY A 189 -8.77 -2.61 16.29
N PHE A 190 -9.73 -1.77 16.70
CA PHE A 190 -9.48 -0.68 17.66
C PHE A 190 -8.99 -1.19 19.02
N GLU A 191 -9.65 -2.23 19.57
CA GLU A 191 -9.27 -2.81 20.86
C GLU A 191 -7.87 -3.41 20.80
N LEU A 192 -7.55 -4.14 19.73
CA LEU A 192 -6.26 -4.78 19.55
C LEU A 192 -5.14 -3.76 19.29
N GLU A 193 -5.39 -2.71 18.51
CA GLU A 193 -4.43 -1.61 18.33
C GLU A 193 -4.01 -1.00 19.68
N LYS A 194 -4.95 -0.89 20.63
CA LYS A 194 -4.72 -0.31 21.97
C LYS A 194 -4.38 -1.35 23.03
N ASN A 195 -4.03 -2.58 22.62
CA ASN A 195 -3.66 -3.61 23.57
C ASN A 195 -2.46 -3.19 24.41
N ARG A 196 -2.47 -3.56 25.70
CA ARG A 196 -1.38 -3.22 26.66
C ARG A 196 0.00 -3.72 26.23
N LEU A 197 0.08 -4.78 25.45
CA LEU A 197 1.31 -5.30 24.90
C LEU A 197 1.86 -4.45 23.74
N LEU A 198 1.07 -3.53 23.20
CA LEU A 198 1.37 -2.68 22.06
C LEU A 198 1.36 -1.20 22.47
N PRO A 199 2.32 -0.72 23.26
CA PRO A 199 2.32 0.63 23.85
C PRO A 199 2.29 1.74 22.79
N HIS A 200 2.76 1.47 21.59
CA HIS A 200 2.75 2.39 20.45
C HIS A 200 1.73 2.01 19.36
N GLY A 201 0.85 1.03 19.65
CA GLY A 201 -0.09 0.45 18.70
C GLY A 201 0.60 -0.34 17.58
N ALA A 202 -0.19 -1.15 16.87
CA ALA A 202 0.22 -1.88 15.68
C ALA A 202 -0.93 -1.94 14.68
N ASN A 203 -0.62 -2.19 13.41
CA ASN A 203 -1.62 -2.58 12.44
C ASN A 203 -2.12 -3.99 12.78
N VAL A 204 -3.42 -4.22 12.69
CA VAL A 204 -4.04 -5.51 13.01
C VAL A 204 -4.60 -6.12 11.74
N ASN A 205 -4.17 -7.34 11.44
CA ASN A 205 -4.47 -8.04 10.21
C ASN A 205 -5.18 -9.35 10.54
N PHE A 206 -6.39 -9.55 10.02
CA PHE A 206 -7.09 -10.82 10.05
C PHE A 206 -6.91 -11.50 8.70
N ALA A 207 -6.39 -12.73 8.71
CA ALA A 207 -6.01 -13.47 7.50
C ALA A 207 -6.69 -14.83 7.46
N ALA A 208 -7.13 -15.27 6.27
CA ALA A 208 -7.67 -16.60 6.05
C ALA A 208 -7.11 -17.18 4.75
N CYS A 209 -6.56 -18.40 4.80
CA CYS A 209 -6.10 -19.09 3.60
C CYS A 209 -7.31 -19.64 2.83
N THR A 210 -7.50 -19.22 1.59
CA THR A 210 -8.66 -19.58 0.76
C THR A 210 -8.28 -20.36 -0.49
N GLY A 211 -7.00 -20.53 -0.76
CA GLY A 211 -6.47 -21.28 -1.89
C GLY A 211 -5.00 -21.67 -1.67
N GLU A 212 -4.39 -22.27 -2.68
CA GLU A 212 -3.04 -22.83 -2.62
C GLU A 212 -2.00 -21.76 -2.21
N ASN A 213 -2.10 -20.54 -2.74
CA ASN A 213 -1.26 -19.40 -2.37
C ASN A 213 -2.08 -18.12 -2.16
N ILE A 214 -3.39 -18.26 -1.89
CA ILE A 214 -4.33 -17.15 -1.79
C ILE A 214 -4.73 -16.95 -0.33
N ILE A 215 -4.59 -15.72 0.14
CA ILE A 215 -4.94 -15.31 1.51
C ILE A 215 -5.88 -14.12 1.44
N GLU A 216 -7.09 -14.27 1.99
CA GLU A 216 -7.94 -13.13 2.30
C GLU A 216 -7.36 -12.33 3.45
N LEU A 217 -7.45 -11.01 3.34
CA LEU A 217 -6.94 -10.08 4.35
C LEU A 217 -7.99 -9.02 4.68
N ASP A 218 -8.15 -8.73 5.97
CA ASP A 218 -8.91 -7.60 6.49
C ASP A 218 -8.04 -6.85 7.49
N THR A 219 -7.83 -5.54 7.30
CA THR A 219 -6.82 -4.77 8.05
C THR A 219 -7.46 -3.58 8.77
N TRP A 220 -7.05 -3.41 10.01
CA TRP A 220 -7.17 -2.18 10.78
C TRP A 220 -5.81 -1.52 10.84
N GLU A 221 -5.65 -0.36 10.19
CA GLU A 221 -4.39 0.37 10.20
C GLU A 221 -4.28 1.27 11.44
N ARG A 222 -3.11 1.23 12.06
CA ARG A 222 -2.79 2.05 13.24
C ARG A 222 -3.01 3.54 12.98
N GLY A 223 -3.93 4.13 13.71
CA GLY A 223 -4.27 5.54 13.63
C GLY A 223 -5.19 5.94 12.47
N ALA A 224 -5.43 5.04 11.51
CA ALA A 224 -6.30 5.28 10.35
C ALA A 224 -7.60 4.46 10.38
N GLY A 225 -7.60 3.30 11.05
CA GLY A 225 -8.77 2.42 11.10
C GLY A 225 -8.89 1.48 9.93
N LEU A 226 -10.11 1.23 9.46
CA LEU A 226 -10.38 0.36 8.32
C LEU A 226 -9.91 1.01 7.01
N THR A 227 -9.17 0.26 6.21
CA THR A 227 -8.72 0.70 4.88
C THR A 227 -9.08 -0.31 3.81
N PRO A 228 -9.28 0.12 2.56
CA PRO A 228 -9.61 -0.78 1.45
C PRO A 228 -8.49 -1.77 1.11
N ALA A 229 -7.24 -1.38 1.32
CA ALA A 229 -6.06 -2.20 1.10
C ALA A 229 -4.85 -1.65 1.86
N CYS A 230 -4.11 -2.54 2.53
CA CYS A 230 -2.88 -2.21 3.25
C CYS A 230 -1.70 -3.01 2.68
N GLY A 231 -0.75 -2.32 2.04
CA GLY A 231 0.41 -2.96 1.43
C GLY A 231 1.33 -3.63 2.43
N THR A 232 1.67 -2.94 3.53
CA THR A 232 2.50 -3.51 4.61
C THR A 232 1.77 -4.63 5.36
N GLY A 233 0.43 -4.54 5.49
CA GLY A 233 -0.40 -5.62 6.02
C GLY A 233 -0.31 -6.89 5.18
N ALA A 234 -0.32 -6.75 3.85
CA ALA A 234 -0.12 -7.86 2.93
C ALA A 234 1.28 -8.49 3.11
N CYS A 235 2.32 -7.67 3.21
CA CYS A 235 3.69 -8.13 3.46
C CYS A 235 3.81 -8.88 4.80
N ALA A 236 3.28 -8.31 5.88
CA ALA A 236 3.27 -8.93 7.20
C ALA A 236 2.53 -10.28 7.19
N THR A 237 1.40 -10.35 6.46
CA THR A 237 0.61 -11.57 6.32
C THR A 237 1.37 -12.66 5.57
N ALA A 238 2.05 -12.33 4.48
CA ALA A 238 2.87 -13.27 3.73
C ALA A 238 4.05 -13.82 4.58
N VAL A 239 4.74 -12.93 5.31
CA VAL A 239 5.80 -13.33 6.26
C VAL A 239 5.27 -14.27 7.33
N ALA A 240 4.11 -13.95 7.92
CA ALA A 240 3.48 -14.79 8.93
C ALA A 240 3.06 -16.15 8.35
N ALA A 241 2.45 -16.18 7.15
CA ALA A 241 2.07 -17.42 6.46
C ALA A 241 3.26 -18.33 6.20
N PHE A 242 4.38 -17.76 5.72
CA PHE A 242 5.63 -18.48 5.49
C PHE A 242 6.16 -19.13 6.77
N HIS A 243 6.32 -18.36 7.84
CA HIS A 243 6.90 -18.86 9.10
C HIS A 243 5.99 -19.83 9.86
N LEU A 244 4.67 -19.70 9.71
CA LEU A 244 3.68 -20.59 10.33
C LEU A 244 3.36 -21.82 9.47
N GLY A 245 3.95 -21.94 8.26
CA GLY A 245 3.66 -23.03 7.33
C GLY A 245 2.17 -23.10 6.94
N LYS A 246 1.51 -21.94 6.80
CA LYS A 246 0.07 -21.88 6.50
C LYS A 246 -0.25 -22.24 5.07
N ILE A 247 0.70 -22.10 4.18
CA ILE A 247 0.61 -22.37 2.75
C ILE A 247 1.84 -23.15 2.33
N ASP A 248 1.64 -24.26 1.62
CA ASP A 248 2.72 -24.99 0.98
C ASP A 248 3.09 -24.28 -0.33
N ASN A 249 4.01 -23.34 -0.22
CA ASN A 249 4.32 -22.39 -1.27
C ASN A 249 5.71 -22.64 -1.86
N HIS A 250 5.78 -23.45 -2.90
CA HIS A 250 7.03 -23.78 -3.58
C HIS A 250 7.67 -22.61 -4.32
N ASN A 251 6.90 -21.56 -4.64
CA ASN A 251 7.34 -20.40 -5.44
C ASN A 251 7.59 -19.14 -4.60
N ASN A 252 7.41 -19.19 -3.27
CA ASN A 252 7.54 -18.04 -2.37
C ASN A 252 6.64 -16.83 -2.72
N GLU A 253 5.62 -17.03 -3.56
CA GLU A 253 4.66 -16.00 -3.97
C GLU A 253 3.33 -16.17 -3.22
N PHE A 254 2.87 -15.10 -2.60
CA PHE A 254 1.61 -15.02 -1.89
C PHE A 254 0.69 -14.02 -2.61
N ARG A 255 -0.53 -14.43 -2.87
CA ARG A 255 -1.60 -13.60 -3.44
C ARG A 255 -2.52 -13.16 -2.32
N ILE A 256 -2.45 -11.88 -1.97
CA ILE A 256 -3.21 -11.30 -0.87
C ILE A 256 -4.42 -10.57 -1.44
N GLN A 257 -5.60 -10.97 -0.97
CA GLN A 257 -6.89 -10.40 -1.38
C GLN A 257 -7.41 -9.45 -0.29
N PRO A 258 -7.19 -8.13 -0.41
CA PRO A 258 -7.73 -7.13 0.51
C PRO A 258 -9.24 -6.95 0.31
N PRO A 259 -9.95 -6.22 1.19
CA PRO A 259 -11.40 -5.98 1.08
C PRO A 259 -11.84 -5.43 -0.27
N CYS A 260 -11.04 -4.55 -0.89
CA CYS A 260 -11.37 -3.98 -2.19
C CYS A 260 -11.47 -5.03 -3.32
N SER A 261 -10.71 -6.11 -3.27
CA SER A 261 -10.80 -7.17 -4.27
C SER A 261 -12.11 -7.96 -4.19
N ARG A 262 -12.63 -8.17 -2.97
CA ARG A 262 -13.91 -8.84 -2.73
C ARG A 262 -15.09 -7.99 -3.18
N ALA A 263 -15.08 -6.70 -2.84
CA ALA A 263 -16.12 -5.76 -3.25
C ALA A 263 -16.24 -5.67 -4.79
N GLN A 264 -15.13 -5.81 -5.52
CA GLN A 264 -15.16 -5.83 -6.99
C GLN A 264 -15.73 -7.14 -7.57
N ALA A 265 -15.51 -8.27 -6.90
CA ALA A 265 -16.08 -9.55 -7.34
C ALA A 265 -17.61 -9.61 -7.19
N GLU A 266 -18.16 -8.91 -6.20
CA GLU A 266 -19.60 -8.85 -5.92
C GLU A 266 -20.35 -7.83 -6.79
N ASP A 267 -19.74 -6.71 -7.14
CA ASP A 267 -20.36 -5.62 -7.91
C ASP A 267 -19.95 -5.61 -9.39
N LYS A 268 -20.54 -6.52 -10.17
CA LYS A 268 -20.37 -6.56 -11.63
C LYS A 268 -20.94 -5.33 -12.35
N SER A 269 -21.65 -4.42 -11.68
CA SER A 269 -22.31 -3.25 -12.27
C SER A 269 -21.42 -2.00 -12.29
N ARG A 270 -20.31 -1.96 -11.58
CA ARG A 270 -19.40 -0.80 -11.48
C ARG A 270 -18.41 -0.64 -12.64
N ASN A 271 -18.79 -1.05 -13.85
CA ASN A 271 -17.99 -0.79 -15.07
C ASN A 271 -17.92 0.71 -15.49
N GLN A 272 -18.41 1.66 -14.69
CA GLN A 272 -18.44 3.08 -15.08
C GLN A 272 -17.36 3.98 -14.45
N SER A 273 -16.50 3.47 -13.60
CA SER A 273 -15.36 4.23 -13.08
C SER A 273 -14.07 3.45 -13.21
N GLY A 274 -13.66 3.14 -14.44
CA GLY A 274 -12.27 3.00 -14.90
C GLY A 274 -11.28 2.20 -14.07
N ILE A 275 -11.69 1.38 -13.13
CA ILE A 275 -10.80 0.75 -12.18
C ILE A 275 -10.64 -0.71 -12.54
N TYR A 276 -9.43 -1.08 -12.99
CA TYR A 276 -8.98 -2.45 -13.25
C TYR A 276 -9.80 -3.22 -14.31
N ASN A 277 -9.64 -2.91 -15.58
CA ASN A 277 -10.13 -3.70 -16.71
C ASN A 277 -9.78 -5.20 -16.56
N GLY A 278 -10.55 -5.94 -15.74
CA GLY A 278 -10.44 -7.40 -15.60
C GLY A 278 -9.30 -7.93 -14.73
N THR A 279 -8.46 -7.11 -14.12
CA THR A 279 -7.43 -7.55 -13.17
C THR A 279 -7.98 -7.56 -11.75
N SER A 280 -7.79 -8.67 -11.02
CA SER A 280 -8.12 -8.73 -9.59
C SER A 280 -7.29 -7.70 -8.82
N ALA A 281 -7.90 -7.01 -7.85
CA ALA A 281 -7.21 -6.05 -6.98
C ALA A 281 -6.36 -6.80 -5.92
N GLU A 282 -5.50 -7.71 -6.36
CA GLU A 282 -4.64 -8.51 -5.49
C GLU A 282 -3.29 -7.83 -5.27
N ILE A 283 -2.73 -8.06 -4.10
CA ILE A 283 -1.35 -7.70 -3.78
C ILE A 283 -0.53 -8.98 -3.87
N PHE A 284 0.49 -8.97 -4.69
CA PHE A 284 1.44 -10.07 -4.81
C PHE A 284 2.64 -9.78 -3.90
N VAL A 285 2.95 -10.71 -3.03
CA VAL A 285 4.09 -10.62 -2.13
C VAL A 285 5.01 -11.80 -2.39
N ASN A 286 6.29 -11.52 -2.62
CA ASN A 286 7.32 -12.54 -2.70
C ASN A 286 8.14 -12.49 -1.42
N TYR A 287 8.26 -13.64 -0.73
CA TYR A 287 9.07 -13.76 0.49
C TYR A 287 9.72 -15.13 0.55
N ASP A 288 11.05 -15.17 0.56
CA ASP A 288 11.88 -16.38 0.56
C ASP A 288 12.51 -16.70 1.93
N GLY A 289 12.08 -16.02 2.98
CA GLY A 289 12.68 -16.08 4.31
C GLY A 289 13.71 -14.97 4.59
N THR A 290 14.13 -14.23 3.58
CA THR A 290 15.14 -13.16 3.66
C THR A 290 14.69 -11.90 2.93
N SER A 291 14.40 -12.04 1.65
CA SER A 291 14.01 -10.94 0.76
C SER A 291 12.49 -10.82 0.71
N LEU A 292 12.00 -9.61 0.85
CA LEU A 292 10.58 -9.29 0.80
C LEU A 292 10.32 -8.27 -0.30
N THR A 293 9.46 -8.61 -1.25
CA THR A 293 8.99 -7.66 -2.26
C THR A 293 7.48 -7.64 -2.35
N GLN A 294 6.95 -6.49 -2.71
CA GLN A 294 5.52 -6.26 -2.86
C GLN A 294 5.21 -5.74 -4.26
N GLN A 295 4.23 -6.33 -4.92
CA GLN A 295 3.69 -5.88 -6.19
C GLN A 295 2.18 -5.66 -6.09
N GLY A 296 1.65 -4.77 -6.93
CA GLY A 296 0.22 -4.53 -6.99
C GLY A 296 -0.15 -3.68 -8.21
N PRO A 297 -1.38 -3.79 -8.70
CA PRO A 297 -1.81 -3.09 -9.88
C PRO A 297 -1.79 -1.58 -9.69
N VAL A 298 -1.48 -0.88 -10.80
CA VAL A 298 -1.52 0.57 -10.92
C VAL A 298 -2.18 0.89 -12.25
N ALA A 299 -3.14 1.80 -12.25
CA ALA A 299 -3.79 2.31 -13.46
C ALA A 299 -3.45 3.77 -13.71
N PHE A 300 -3.19 4.11 -14.98
CA PHE A 300 -3.18 5.48 -15.47
C PHE A 300 -4.60 5.80 -15.92
N GLU A 301 -5.23 6.81 -15.34
CA GLU A 301 -6.61 7.18 -15.70
C GLU A 301 -6.61 8.24 -16.79
N PHE A 302 -5.95 9.38 -16.54
CA PHE A 302 -5.79 10.45 -17.54
C PHE A 302 -4.66 11.41 -17.18
N ASP A 303 -4.18 12.15 -18.19
CA ASP A 303 -3.30 13.30 -18.01
C ASP A 303 -4.12 14.59 -18.14
N GLY A 304 -3.77 15.64 -17.36
CA GLY A 304 -4.48 16.91 -17.37
C GLY A 304 -3.62 18.10 -16.95
N GLU A 305 -4.22 19.29 -16.98
CA GLU A 305 -3.61 20.53 -16.50
C GLU A 305 -4.57 21.23 -15.52
N ALA A 306 -4.07 21.64 -14.39
CA ALA A 306 -4.79 22.39 -13.38
C ALA A 306 -4.24 23.82 -13.23
N VAL A 307 -5.12 24.78 -12.99
CA VAL A 307 -4.76 26.18 -12.71
C VAL A 307 -4.61 26.37 -11.20
N LEU A 308 -3.49 26.99 -10.79
CA LEU A 308 -3.13 27.22 -9.38
C LEU A 308 -3.37 28.66 -8.95
#